data_b72c25bde0ce293a26560f1c12638d4d
#
_entry.id   b72c25bde0ce293a26560f1c12638d4d
#
_cell.length_a   1.000
_cell.length_b   1.000
_cell.length_c   1.000
_cell.angle_alpha   90.00
_cell.angle_beta   90.00
_cell.angle_gamma   90.00
#
_symmetry.space_group_name_H-M   'P 1'
#
loop_
_entity.id
_entity.type
_entity.pdbx_description
1 polymer ?
#
loop_
_entity_poly.entity_id
_entity_poly.type
_entity_poly.pdbx_seq_one_letter_code
_entity_poly.pdbx_strand_id
1 'polypeptide(L)'
;MQPPSPTSHTPRRALRRRVGLCAAATVVLGTSTLWGTASATADDNPTAVPSASPPVEIDANSPGLMLGDGATLGDVRVLDIKSVVEDLGGEERREDTNVDITFALQAEVLFGKDSAKLSGEANARITAIAEEIRNQNATKVRVFGFTDDLGSSAHGDVLSKERANAVQGVLSPGLPNVTFEIRGYGEQYPIASNETEEGRKKNRRVEVTFQRTSGS
;
A
#
# COMPACT_ATOMS: atom_id res chain seq x y z
N MET A 1 -1.05 61.59 23.02
CA MET A 1 -1.63 60.87 24.19
C MET A 1 -1.93 59.45 23.77
N GLN A 2 -1.08 58.55 24.18
CA GLN A 2 -1.12 57.14 23.82
C GLN A 2 -1.31 56.33 25.11
N PRO A 3 -2.31 55.45 25.23
CA PRO A 3 -2.47 54.68 26.45
C PRO A 3 -1.58 53.42 26.42
N PRO A 4 -1.19 52.90 27.59
CA PRO A 4 -0.22 51.82 27.72
C PRO A 4 -0.84 50.43 27.53
N SER A 5 -0.01 49.53 27.02
CA SER A 5 -0.29 48.10 26.83
C SER A 5 -0.34 47.32 28.15
N PRO A 6 -1.20 46.30 28.30
CA PRO A 6 -1.15 45.40 29.44
C PRO A 6 -0.20 44.24 29.22
N THR A 7 0.67 44.05 30.18
CA THR A 7 1.55 42.89 30.38
C THR A 7 0.74 41.66 30.78
N SER A 8 0.89 40.57 30.05
CA SER A 8 0.31 39.28 30.41
C SER A 8 1.35 38.36 31.05
N HIS A 9 1.09 38.00 32.30
CA HIS A 9 1.85 37.02 33.08
C HIS A 9 1.53 35.61 32.66
N THR A 10 2.55 34.83 32.36
CA THR A 10 2.50 33.40 32.18
C THR A 10 2.73 32.66 33.49
N PRO A 11 1.91 31.74 33.95
CA PRO A 11 2.25 30.83 35.05
C PRO A 11 2.91 29.55 34.52
N ARG A 12 4.15 29.34 34.93
CA ARG A 12 4.88 28.09 34.84
C ARG A 12 4.19 27.02 35.73
N ARG A 13 3.67 25.94 35.15
CA ARG A 13 3.23 24.77 35.90
C ARG A 13 4.36 23.75 36.00
N ALA A 14 4.73 23.48 37.25
CA ALA A 14 5.77 22.58 37.68
C ALA A 14 5.37 21.10 37.41
N LEU A 15 6.34 20.37 36.85
CA LEU A 15 6.35 18.94 36.67
C LEU A 15 6.59 18.22 38.00
N ARG A 16 5.61 17.55 38.56
CA ARG A 16 5.78 16.66 39.72
C ARG A 16 6.05 15.23 39.24
N ARG A 17 7.30 14.81 39.39
CA ARG A 17 7.72 13.40 39.39
C ARG A 17 7.08 12.72 40.62
N ARG A 18 6.38 11.63 40.42
CA ARG A 18 6.08 10.65 41.47
C ARG A 18 6.90 9.39 41.23
N VAL A 19 7.90 9.22 42.07
CA VAL A 19 8.62 7.99 42.35
C VAL A 19 7.74 7.20 43.30
N GLY A 20 7.34 5.99 42.94
CA GLY A 20 6.66 5.06 43.80
C GLY A 20 7.48 3.79 43.94
N LEU A 21 8.14 3.69 45.06
CA LEU A 21 8.91 2.55 45.56
C LEU A 21 7.98 1.76 46.50
N CYS A 22 7.85 0.44 46.33
CA CYS A 22 7.43 -0.58 47.33
C CYS A 22 7.88 -1.91 46.77
N ALA A 23 8.87 -2.53 47.27
CA ALA A 23 9.22 -3.24 48.49
C ALA A 23 8.36 -4.49 48.78
N ALA A 24 9.05 -5.59 48.62
CA ALA A 24 9.31 -6.73 49.48
C ALA A 24 8.17 -7.69 49.91
N ALA A 25 8.45 -8.92 49.56
CA ALA A 25 8.52 -10.12 50.37
C ALA A 25 7.20 -10.77 50.85
N THR A 26 7.06 -12.04 50.56
CA THR A 26 7.11 -13.08 51.61
C THR A 26 7.16 -14.47 50.97
N VAL A 27 8.02 -15.28 51.53
CA VAL A 27 8.23 -16.71 51.36
C VAL A 27 7.12 -17.50 52.01
N VAL A 28 6.56 -18.51 51.35
CA VAL A 28 5.91 -19.66 51.98
C VAL A 28 6.40 -20.93 51.34
N LEU A 29 7.07 -21.75 52.18
CA LEU A 29 7.40 -23.14 51.92
C LEU A 29 6.11 -24.00 51.94
N GLY A 30 6.08 -25.01 51.08
CA GLY A 30 5.06 -26.04 51.21
C GLY A 30 5.03 -27.06 50.09
N THR A 31 5.76 -28.17 50.30
CA THR A 31 5.48 -29.58 49.97
C THR A 31 5.62 -30.03 48.49
N SER A 32 6.60 -30.88 48.36
CA SER A 32 6.97 -31.78 47.28
C SER A 32 5.84 -32.72 46.84
N THR A 33 5.61 -32.75 45.53
CA THR A 33 5.16 -33.95 44.83
C THR A 33 6.06 -34.16 43.59
N LEU A 34 6.72 -35.30 43.59
CA LEU A 34 7.50 -35.82 42.47
C LEU A 34 6.58 -36.09 41.27
N TRP A 35 6.74 -35.36 40.24
CA TRP A 35 6.27 -35.77 38.91
C TRP A 35 7.43 -35.56 37.92
N GLY A 36 7.66 -36.61 37.11
CA GLY A 36 8.80 -36.78 36.26
C GLY A 36 9.13 -35.62 35.39
N THR A 37 10.38 -35.23 35.41
CA THR A 37 11.00 -34.28 34.48
C THR A 37 11.16 -34.93 33.13
N ALA A 38 10.22 -34.74 32.22
CA ALA A 38 10.54 -34.86 30.82
C ALA A 38 11.39 -33.62 30.48
N SER A 39 12.69 -33.81 30.40
CA SER A 39 13.60 -32.78 29.86
C SER A 39 13.31 -32.62 28.37
N ALA A 40 12.47 -31.66 28.03
CA ALA A 40 12.45 -31.12 26.68
C ALA A 40 13.74 -30.30 26.54
N THR A 41 14.76 -30.89 25.94
CA THR A 41 15.90 -30.14 25.41
C THR A 41 15.34 -29.30 24.26
N ALA A 42 15.10 -28.00 24.50
CA ALA A 42 14.93 -27.04 23.42
C ALA A 42 16.28 -26.97 22.70
N ASP A 43 16.33 -27.50 21.51
CA ASP A 43 17.47 -27.35 20.60
C ASP A 43 17.38 -25.91 20.04
N ASP A 44 18.08 -24.99 20.73
CA ASP A 44 18.22 -23.58 20.30
C ASP A 44 19.23 -23.48 19.14
N ASN A 45 19.06 -24.30 18.10
CA ASN A 45 19.81 -24.12 16.86
C ASN A 45 19.03 -23.27 15.85
N PRO A 46 19.34 -21.97 15.69
CA PRO A 46 18.66 -21.09 14.74
C PRO A 46 18.96 -21.41 13.27
N THR A 47 19.74 -22.50 13.02
CA THR A 47 20.12 -22.96 11.67
C THR A 47 19.38 -24.22 11.23
N ALA A 48 18.41 -24.72 11.98
CA ALA A 48 17.56 -25.80 11.48
C ALA A 48 16.61 -25.21 10.40
N VAL A 49 17.09 -25.14 9.17
CA VAL A 49 16.20 -25.00 8.00
C VAL A 49 15.22 -26.18 8.04
N PRO A 50 13.89 -25.94 7.97
CA PRO A 50 12.95 -27.05 7.89
C PRO A 50 13.38 -27.93 6.71
N SER A 51 13.64 -29.20 6.99
CA SER A 51 13.96 -30.18 5.96
C SER A 51 12.75 -30.21 5.01
N ALA A 52 12.87 -29.51 3.88
CA ALA A 52 11.86 -29.59 2.84
C ALA A 52 11.80 -31.05 2.39
N SER A 53 10.65 -31.68 2.58
CA SER A 53 10.41 -32.98 1.99
C SER A 53 10.75 -32.89 0.50
N PRO A 54 11.50 -33.85 -0.06
CA PRO A 54 11.78 -33.81 -1.49
C PRO A 54 10.46 -33.74 -2.26
N PRO A 55 10.43 -33.04 -3.39
CA PRO A 55 9.23 -32.96 -4.22
C PRO A 55 8.72 -34.37 -4.53
N VAL A 56 7.41 -34.54 -4.47
CA VAL A 56 6.80 -35.83 -4.86
C VAL A 56 7.17 -36.07 -6.31
N GLU A 57 7.87 -37.19 -6.57
CA GLU A 57 8.18 -37.60 -7.94
C GLU A 57 6.89 -38.09 -8.60
N ILE A 58 6.45 -37.36 -9.62
CA ILE A 58 5.26 -37.69 -10.36
C ILE A 58 5.68 -38.51 -11.58
N ASP A 59 5.18 -39.74 -11.68
CA ASP A 59 5.40 -40.57 -12.88
C ASP A 59 4.76 -39.90 -14.10
N ALA A 60 5.61 -39.47 -15.05
CA ALA A 60 5.17 -38.83 -16.29
C ALA A 60 4.24 -39.72 -17.15
N ASN A 61 4.25 -41.04 -16.93
CA ASN A 61 3.40 -41.98 -17.61
C ASN A 61 2.12 -42.34 -16.84
N SER A 62 1.86 -41.67 -15.73
CA SER A 62 0.65 -41.88 -14.94
C SER A 62 -0.59 -41.68 -15.82
N PRO A 63 -1.55 -42.66 -15.85
CA PRO A 63 -2.76 -42.53 -16.66
C PRO A 63 -3.58 -41.26 -16.41
N GLY A 64 -3.47 -40.67 -15.20
CA GLY A 64 -4.13 -39.44 -14.85
C GLY A 64 -3.50 -38.17 -15.45
N LEU A 65 -2.28 -38.29 -16.03
CA LEU A 65 -1.58 -37.19 -16.72
C LEU A 65 -1.70 -37.30 -18.24
N MET A 66 -2.25 -38.39 -18.76
CA MET A 66 -2.41 -38.54 -20.19
C MET A 66 -3.70 -37.88 -20.66
N LEU A 67 -3.59 -37.15 -21.77
CA LEU A 67 -4.77 -36.65 -22.48
C LEU A 67 -5.52 -37.84 -23.10
N GLY A 68 -6.85 -37.80 -23.06
CA GLY A 68 -7.67 -38.76 -23.79
C GLY A 68 -7.41 -38.73 -25.31
N ASP A 69 -7.70 -39.81 -25.99
CA ASP A 69 -7.49 -39.92 -27.44
C ASP A 69 -8.14 -38.74 -28.18
N GLY A 70 -7.34 -38.03 -28.98
CA GLY A 70 -7.78 -36.87 -29.76
C GLY A 70 -7.89 -35.55 -28.96
N ALA A 71 -7.58 -35.55 -27.67
CA ALA A 71 -7.53 -34.31 -26.89
C ALA A 71 -6.20 -33.59 -27.12
N THR A 72 -6.27 -32.29 -27.31
CA THR A 72 -5.09 -31.39 -27.35
C THR A 72 -5.11 -30.49 -26.14
N LEU A 73 -3.91 -30.18 -25.59
CA LEU A 73 -3.79 -29.11 -24.59
C LEU A 73 -4.26 -27.81 -25.25
N GLY A 74 -5.17 -27.13 -24.60
CA GLY A 74 -5.51 -25.75 -24.97
C GLY A 74 -4.29 -24.81 -24.82
N ASP A 75 -4.37 -23.63 -25.43
CA ASP A 75 -3.34 -22.63 -25.32
C ASP A 75 -2.99 -22.39 -23.86
N VAL A 76 -1.68 -22.38 -23.57
CA VAL A 76 -1.17 -22.13 -22.23
C VAL A 76 -1.57 -20.71 -21.84
N ARG A 77 -2.50 -20.57 -20.90
CA ARG A 77 -2.74 -19.29 -20.24
C ARG A 77 -1.65 -19.10 -19.19
N VAL A 78 -0.70 -18.22 -19.51
CA VAL A 78 0.19 -17.68 -18.50
C VAL A 78 -0.68 -16.81 -17.59
N LEU A 79 -0.90 -17.25 -16.36
CA LEU A 79 -1.53 -16.40 -15.35
C LEU A 79 -0.55 -15.30 -15.02
N ASP A 80 -0.95 -14.04 -15.26
CA ASP A 80 -0.14 -12.91 -14.87
C ASP A 80 0.04 -12.89 -13.34
N ILE A 81 1.29 -12.98 -12.90
CA ILE A 81 1.62 -12.81 -11.49
C ILE A 81 1.53 -11.32 -11.20
N LYS A 82 0.61 -10.95 -10.29
CA LYS A 82 0.47 -9.60 -9.78
C LYS A 82 1.15 -9.51 -8.42
N SER A 83 2.23 -8.74 -8.33
CA SER A 83 2.83 -8.35 -7.05
C SER A 83 2.17 -7.07 -6.56
N VAL A 84 1.73 -7.05 -5.31
CA VAL A 84 1.12 -5.87 -4.68
C VAL A 84 1.92 -5.53 -3.44
N VAL A 85 2.41 -4.30 -3.38
CA VAL A 85 3.06 -3.72 -2.21
C VAL A 85 2.26 -2.50 -1.78
N GLU A 86 1.81 -2.48 -0.54
CA GLU A 86 1.06 -1.37 0.06
C GLU A 86 1.82 -0.91 1.31
N ASP A 87 1.94 0.39 1.55
CA ASP A 87 2.52 0.89 2.79
C ASP A 87 1.58 0.61 3.99
N LEU A 88 2.13 0.70 5.21
CA LEU A 88 1.38 0.40 6.44
C LEU A 88 0.19 1.34 6.68
N GLY A 89 0.20 2.52 6.09
CA GLY A 89 -0.89 3.50 6.13
C GLY A 89 -1.93 3.30 5.03
N GLY A 90 -1.62 2.49 4.01
CA GLY A 90 -2.43 2.35 2.81
C GLY A 90 -2.44 3.60 1.92
N GLU A 91 -1.49 4.53 2.15
CA GLU A 91 -1.40 5.81 1.46
C GLU A 91 -0.94 5.68 0.01
N GLU A 92 -0.07 4.69 -0.23
CA GLU A 92 0.46 4.33 -1.53
C GLU A 92 0.40 2.81 -1.71
N ARG A 93 -0.07 2.40 -2.87
CA ARG A 93 -0.10 1.00 -3.28
C ARG A 93 0.53 0.88 -4.66
N ARG A 94 1.53 0.00 -4.77
CA ARG A 94 2.17 -0.37 -6.02
C ARG A 94 1.72 -1.76 -6.45
N GLU A 95 1.31 -1.87 -7.69
CA GLU A 95 0.95 -3.13 -8.33
C GLU A 95 1.85 -3.34 -9.55
N ASP A 96 2.61 -4.42 -9.53
CA ASP A 96 3.48 -4.82 -10.61
C ASP A 96 2.90 -6.08 -11.26
N THR A 97 2.64 -6.00 -12.55
CA THR A 97 2.33 -7.15 -13.41
C THR A 97 3.50 -7.42 -14.36
N ASN A 98 3.39 -8.46 -15.19
CA ASN A 98 4.40 -8.72 -16.24
C ASN A 98 4.44 -7.62 -17.30
N VAL A 99 3.38 -6.82 -17.45
CA VAL A 99 3.19 -5.84 -18.52
C VAL A 99 3.18 -4.41 -18.01
N ASP A 100 2.47 -4.16 -16.90
CA ASP A 100 2.20 -2.83 -16.39
C ASP A 100 2.66 -2.66 -14.93
N ILE A 101 3.06 -1.45 -14.59
CA ILE A 101 3.25 -0.98 -13.22
C ILE A 101 2.17 0.06 -12.94
N THR A 102 1.47 -0.08 -11.81
CA THR A 102 0.44 0.86 -11.35
C THR A 102 0.75 1.36 -9.95
N PHE A 103 0.80 2.67 -9.79
CA PHE A 103 0.81 3.35 -8.49
C PHE A 103 -0.58 3.89 -8.21
N ALA A 104 -1.18 3.47 -7.10
CA ALA A 104 -2.43 4.03 -6.58
C ALA A 104 -2.11 4.86 -5.33
N LEU A 105 -2.38 6.15 -5.39
CA LEU A 105 -2.10 7.12 -4.33
C LEU A 105 -3.43 7.59 -3.74
N GLN A 106 -3.56 7.55 -2.42
CA GLN A 106 -4.76 8.06 -1.74
C GLN A 106 -4.88 9.58 -1.92
N ALA A 107 -6.11 10.04 -2.14
CA ALA A 107 -6.38 11.45 -2.40
C ALA A 107 -6.07 12.35 -1.19
N GLU A 108 -6.23 11.85 0.04
CA GLU A 108 -5.94 12.62 1.26
C GLU A 108 -4.47 12.96 1.42
N VAL A 109 -3.58 12.12 0.89
CA VAL A 109 -2.14 12.35 0.91
C VAL A 109 -1.72 13.39 -0.14
N LEU A 110 -2.38 13.34 -1.28
CA LEU A 110 -2.07 14.22 -2.40
C LEU A 110 -2.70 15.60 -2.26
N PHE A 111 -3.96 15.65 -1.81
CA PHE A 111 -4.81 16.84 -1.89
C PHE A 111 -5.47 17.19 -0.57
N GLY A 112 -5.83 18.44 -0.40
CA GLY A 112 -6.78 18.83 0.64
C GLY A 112 -8.19 18.29 0.38
N LYS A 113 -9.04 18.34 1.42
CA LYS A 113 -10.43 17.90 1.33
C LYS A 113 -11.15 18.65 0.19
N ASP A 114 -11.87 17.90 -0.65
CA ASP A 114 -12.65 18.42 -1.78
C ASP A 114 -11.85 19.38 -2.69
N SER A 115 -10.59 19.04 -2.95
CA SER A 115 -9.63 19.86 -3.68
C SER A 115 -8.79 19.02 -4.63
N ALA A 116 -8.31 19.66 -5.70
CA ALA A 116 -7.28 19.13 -6.60
C ALA A 116 -5.94 19.87 -6.45
N LYS A 117 -5.76 20.68 -5.39
CA LYS A 117 -4.50 21.37 -5.11
C LYS A 117 -3.55 20.43 -4.39
N LEU A 118 -2.41 20.14 -5.02
CA LEU A 118 -1.37 19.26 -4.47
C LEU A 118 -0.66 19.89 -3.25
N SER A 119 -0.32 19.05 -2.29
CA SER A 119 0.54 19.37 -1.17
C SER A 119 2.02 19.38 -1.60
N GLY A 120 2.91 19.97 -0.77
CA GLY A 120 4.35 19.90 -1.04
C GLY A 120 4.90 18.46 -0.99
N GLU A 121 4.39 17.64 -0.08
CA GLU A 121 4.75 16.23 0.07
C GLU A 121 4.28 15.39 -1.13
N ALA A 122 3.08 15.66 -1.64
CA ALA A 122 2.55 15.03 -2.84
C ALA A 122 3.47 15.23 -4.05
N ASN A 123 4.03 16.42 -4.21
CA ASN A 123 4.95 16.70 -5.32
C ASN A 123 6.20 15.79 -5.28
N ALA A 124 6.77 15.54 -4.10
CA ALA A 124 7.92 14.66 -3.96
C ALA A 124 7.59 13.21 -4.34
N ARG A 125 6.44 12.68 -3.89
CA ARG A 125 5.95 11.33 -4.24
C ARG A 125 5.72 11.19 -5.75
N ILE A 126 5.04 12.16 -6.37
CA ILE A 126 4.78 12.15 -7.81
C ILE A 126 6.09 12.26 -8.61
N THR A 127 7.07 13.02 -8.13
CA THR A 127 8.39 13.12 -8.77
C THR A 127 9.13 11.78 -8.73
N ALA A 128 9.07 11.03 -7.63
CA ALA A 128 9.64 9.69 -7.55
C ALA A 128 9.00 8.73 -8.57
N ILE A 129 7.69 8.82 -8.78
CA ILE A 129 6.98 8.06 -9.82
C ILE A 129 7.47 8.47 -11.22
N ALA A 130 7.72 9.77 -11.47
CA ALA A 130 8.27 10.23 -12.75
C ALA A 130 9.67 9.64 -13.03
N GLU A 131 10.49 9.46 -11.98
CA GLU A 131 11.79 8.78 -12.11
C GLU A 131 11.62 7.30 -12.47
N GLU A 132 10.67 6.61 -11.85
CA GLU A 132 10.38 5.22 -12.19
C GLU A 132 9.88 5.08 -13.64
N ILE A 133 8.99 5.96 -14.11
CA ILE A 133 8.52 6.00 -15.49
C ILE A 133 9.69 6.15 -16.48
N ARG A 134 10.67 7.02 -16.14
CA ARG A 134 11.90 7.17 -16.95
C ARG A 134 12.76 5.92 -16.96
N ASN A 135 12.96 5.30 -15.80
CA ASN A 135 13.75 4.08 -15.66
C ASN A 135 13.15 2.92 -16.47
N GLN A 136 11.84 2.87 -16.58
CA GLN A 136 11.11 1.90 -17.40
C GLN A 136 11.06 2.29 -18.89
N ASN A 137 11.57 3.45 -19.30
CA ASN A 137 11.49 3.98 -20.66
C ASN A 137 10.05 3.97 -21.21
N ALA A 138 9.07 4.19 -20.37
CA ALA A 138 7.67 4.16 -20.76
C ALA A 138 7.34 5.34 -21.66
N THR A 139 6.63 5.08 -22.77
CA THR A 139 6.22 6.10 -23.74
C THR A 139 4.77 6.55 -23.57
N LYS A 140 4.00 5.78 -22.81
CA LYS A 140 2.59 6.08 -22.51
C LYS A 140 2.32 5.91 -21.01
N VAL A 141 1.66 6.91 -20.43
CA VAL A 141 1.22 6.91 -19.02
C VAL A 141 -0.26 7.19 -18.95
N ARG A 142 -0.99 6.40 -18.19
CA ARG A 142 -2.39 6.59 -17.87
C ARG A 142 -2.51 7.19 -16.47
N VAL A 143 -3.22 8.29 -16.33
CA VAL A 143 -3.49 8.93 -15.03
C VAL A 143 -4.98 9.01 -14.84
N PHE A 144 -5.50 8.21 -13.92
CA PHE A 144 -6.92 8.06 -13.68
C PHE A 144 -7.27 8.48 -12.26
N GLY A 145 -8.31 9.33 -12.12
CA GLY A 145 -8.81 9.76 -10.82
C GLY A 145 -10.11 9.06 -10.48
N PHE A 146 -10.31 8.78 -9.19
CA PHE A 146 -11.48 8.11 -8.64
C PHE A 146 -11.96 8.82 -7.38
N THR A 147 -13.24 8.68 -7.05
CA THR A 147 -13.85 9.18 -5.81
C THR A 147 -14.57 8.04 -5.08
N ASP A 148 -15.00 8.31 -3.86
CA ASP A 148 -16.05 7.53 -3.20
C ASP A 148 -17.43 7.90 -3.75
N ASP A 149 -18.49 7.34 -3.17
CA ASP A 149 -19.90 7.56 -3.54
C ASP A 149 -20.57 8.71 -2.76
N LEU A 150 -19.80 9.52 -2.03
CA LEU A 150 -20.35 10.63 -1.27
C LEU A 150 -20.52 11.88 -2.14
N GLY A 151 -21.71 12.44 -2.10
CA GLY A 151 -22.05 13.64 -2.85
C GLY A 151 -22.75 13.37 -4.18
N SER A 152 -22.60 14.26 -5.16
CA SER A 152 -23.17 14.02 -6.48
C SER A 152 -22.16 13.41 -7.43
N SER A 153 -22.59 12.43 -8.22
CA SER A 153 -21.75 11.76 -9.22
C SER A 153 -21.12 12.76 -10.20
N ALA A 154 -21.86 13.77 -10.64
CA ALA A 154 -21.33 14.82 -11.52
C ALA A 154 -20.19 15.63 -10.89
N HIS A 155 -20.24 15.90 -9.58
CA HIS A 155 -19.15 16.56 -8.87
C HIS A 155 -17.94 15.60 -8.76
N GLY A 156 -18.19 14.33 -8.44
CA GLY A 156 -17.15 13.28 -8.39
C GLY A 156 -16.40 13.13 -9.72
N ASP A 157 -17.13 13.15 -10.85
CA ASP A 157 -16.54 13.06 -12.18
C ASP A 157 -15.60 14.25 -12.48
N VAL A 158 -16.03 15.47 -12.15
CA VAL A 158 -15.22 16.68 -12.33
C VAL A 158 -13.98 16.64 -11.41
N LEU A 159 -14.18 16.41 -10.11
CA LEU A 159 -13.11 16.42 -9.11
C LEU A 159 -12.05 15.35 -9.40
N SER A 160 -12.48 14.14 -9.77
CA SER A 160 -11.56 13.04 -10.11
C SER A 160 -10.69 13.39 -11.32
N LYS A 161 -11.26 14.04 -12.34
CA LYS A 161 -10.52 14.50 -13.51
C LYS A 161 -9.56 15.64 -13.19
N GLU A 162 -9.97 16.61 -12.37
CA GLU A 162 -9.11 17.71 -11.92
C GLU A 162 -7.90 17.19 -11.13
N ARG A 163 -8.10 16.20 -10.25
CA ARG A 163 -7.03 15.53 -9.51
C ARG A 163 -6.07 14.79 -10.43
N ALA A 164 -6.56 14.06 -11.42
CA ALA A 164 -5.74 13.41 -12.42
C ALA A 164 -4.90 14.42 -13.24
N ASN A 165 -5.51 15.55 -13.63
CA ASN A 165 -4.81 16.64 -14.31
C ASN A 165 -3.72 17.27 -13.44
N ALA A 166 -3.96 17.46 -12.14
CA ALA A 166 -2.99 18.01 -11.21
C ALA A 166 -1.75 17.10 -11.07
N VAL A 167 -1.96 15.79 -10.97
CA VAL A 167 -0.85 14.80 -10.95
C VAL A 167 -0.08 14.82 -12.27
N GLN A 168 -0.76 14.83 -13.40
CA GLN A 168 -0.10 14.94 -14.72
C GLN A 168 0.72 16.23 -14.84
N GLY A 169 0.25 17.34 -14.29
CA GLY A 169 0.96 18.61 -14.29
C GLY A 169 2.33 18.55 -13.61
N VAL A 170 2.51 17.68 -12.60
CA VAL A 170 3.80 17.44 -11.93
C VAL A 170 4.65 16.42 -12.69
N LEU A 171 4.03 15.40 -13.30
CA LEU A 171 4.74 14.37 -14.05
C LEU A 171 5.34 14.92 -15.37
N SER A 172 4.57 15.73 -16.11
CA SER A 172 4.88 16.09 -17.49
C SER A 172 6.19 16.87 -17.69
N PRO A 173 6.64 17.79 -16.79
CA PRO A 173 7.92 18.49 -16.98
C PRO A 173 9.13 17.55 -16.96
N GLY A 174 9.06 16.45 -16.22
CA GLY A 174 10.10 15.42 -16.16
C GLY A 174 10.05 14.39 -17.29
N LEU A 175 9.00 14.40 -18.13
CA LEU A 175 8.67 13.35 -19.09
C LEU A 175 8.27 13.90 -20.47
N PRO A 176 9.16 14.64 -21.16
CA PRO A 176 8.81 15.38 -22.39
C PRO A 176 8.38 14.49 -23.57
N ASN A 177 8.80 13.21 -23.58
CA ASN A 177 8.51 12.27 -24.68
C ASN A 177 7.39 11.28 -24.34
N VAL A 178 6.66 11.51 -23.25
CA VAL A 178 5.59 10.61 -22.79
C VAL A 178 4.24 11.15 -23.20
N THR A 179 3.41 10.27 -23.74
CA THR A 179 2.00 10.57 -24.02
C THR A 179 1.15 10.23 -22.79
N PHE A 180 0.36 11.20 -22.34
CA PHE A 180 -0.52 11.03 -21.19
C PHE A 180 -1.98 10.78 -21.62
N GLU A 181 -2.61 9.76 -21.06
CA GLU A 181 -4.05 9.53 -21.11
C GLU A 181 -4.65 9.87 -19.74
N ILE A 182 -5.52 10.87 -19.67
CA ILE A 182 -6.06 11.39 -18.42
C ILE A 182 -7.57 11.20 -18.40
N ARG A 183 -8.08 10.52 -17.34
CA ARG A 183 -9.51 10.33 -17.13
C ARG A 183 -9.90 10.57 -15.67
N GLY A 184 -11.08 11.10 -15.46
CA GLY A 184 -11.81 11.06 -14.20
C GLY A 184 -12.94 10.06 -14.35
N TYR A 185 -13.02 9.12 -13.42
CA TYR A 185 -14.05 8.08 -13.40
C TYR A 185 -15.06 8.27 -12.27
N GLY A 186 -14.87 9.31 -11.43
CA GLY A 186 -15.74 9.49 -10.29
C GLY A 186 -15.84 8.22 -9.43
N GLU A 187 -17.05 7.82 -9.10
CA GLU A 187 -17.38 6.68 -8.24
C GLU A 187 -17.52 5.34 -8.99
N GLN A 188 -17.27 5.31 -10.32
CA GLN A 188 -17.65 4.17 -11.18
C GLN A 188 -16.87 2.87 -10.93
N TYR A 189 -15.66 2.93 -10.37
CA TYR A 189 -14.78 1.76 -10.18
C TYR A 189 -14.28 1.66 -8.74
N PRO A 190 -15.13 1.30 -7.77
CA PRO A 190 -14.71 1.11 -6.40
C PRO A 190 -13.83 -0.14 -6.26
N ILE A 191 -12.76 -0.04 -5.48
CA ILE A 191 -11.88 -1.17 -5.13
C ILE A 191 -12.13 -1.69 -3.71
N ALA A 192 -12.95 -0.98 -2.93
CA ALA A 192 -13.37 -1.34 -1.59
C ALA A 192 -14.83 -0.92 -1.35
N SER A 193 -15.44 -1.42 -0.26
CA SER A 193 -16.81 -1.04 0.11
C SER A 193 -16.90 0.44 0.47
N ASN A 194 -17.88 1.16 -0.08
CA ASN A 194 -18.19 2.54 0.30
C ASN A 194 -18.97 2.65 1.63
N GLU A 195 -19.37 1.53 2.23
CA GLU A 195 -20.08 1.53 3.52
C GLU A 195 -19.18 1.95 4.69
N THR A 196 -17.86 1.71 4.59
CA THR A 196 -16.88 2.06 5.61
C THR A 196 -16.00 3.22 5.19
N GLU A 197 -15.52 4.02 6.15
CA GLU A 197 -14.59 5.12 5.84
C GLU A 197 -13.25 4.62 5.31
N GLU A 198 -12.77 3.50 5.80
CA GLU A 198 -11.54 2.84 5.31
C GLU A 198 -11.68 2.44 3.84
N GLY A 199 -12.84 1.92 3.46
CA GLY A 199 -13.11 1.57 2.07
C GLY A 199 -13.26 2.81 1.19
N ARG A 200 -13.96 3.84 1.65
CA ARG A 200 -14.06 5.13 0.92
C ARG A 200 -12.70 5.76 0.71
N LYS A 201 -11.79 5.75 1.69
CA LYS A 201 -10.41 6.23 1.52
C LYS A 201 -9.68 5.51 0.40
N LYS A 202 -9.83 4.19 0.29
CA LYS A 202 -9.23 3.41 -0.80
C LYS A 202 -9.83 3.78 -2.17
N ASN A 203 -11.12 4.11 -2.20
CA ASN A 203 -11.79 4.52 -3.43
C ASN A 203 -11.39 5.94 -3.87
N ARG A 204 -11.14 6.87 -2.93
CA ARG A 204 -10.61 8.22 -3.21
C ARG A 204 -9.12 8.14 -3.55
N ARG A 205 -8.79 7.87 -4.81
CA ARG A 205 -7.40 7.65 -5.26
C ARG A 205 -7.11 8.23 -6.63
N VAL A 206 -5.83 8.38 -6.93
CA VAL A 206 -5.34 8.60 -8.29
C VAL A 206 -4.41 7.45 -8.65
N GLU A 207 -4.66 6.82 -9.78
CA GLU A 207 -3.83 5.76 -10.33
C GLU A 207 -2.95 6.28 -11.45
N VAL A 208 -1.65 5.93 -11.41
CA VAL A 208 -0.68 6.19 -12.46
C VAL A 208 -0.18 4.85 -12.98
N THR A 209 -0.53 4.51 -14.21
CA THR A 209 -0.19 3.23 -14.83
C THR A 209 0.67 3.42 -16.06
N PHE A 210 1.72 2.64 -16.19
CA PHE A 210 2.61 2.65 -17.37
C PHE A 210 3.18 1.25 -17.62
N GLN A 211 3.66 1.04 -18.85
CA GLN A 211 4.21 -0.25 -19.24
C GLN A 211 5.55 -0.49 -18.55
N ARG A 212 5.72 -1.72 -18.09
CA ARG A 212 6.98 -2.23 -17.58
C ARG A 212 7.90 -2.58 -18.74
N THR A 213 9.17 -2.16 -18.69
CA THR A 213 10.17 -2.71 -19.59
C THR A 213 10.42 -4.16 -19.22
N SER A 214 10.08 -5.09 -20.12
CA SER A 214 10.43 -6.50 -19.94
C SER A 214 11.96 -6.58 -19.92
N GLY A 215 12.53 -6.99 -18.80
CA GLY A 215 13.96 -7.27 -18.73
C GLY A 215 14.30 -8.37 -19.72
N SER A 216 15.20 -8.04 -20.66
CA SER A 216 15.78 -8.98 -21.60
C SER A 216 16.70 -9.94 -20.87
#